data_7552f8916e163367385b454258e70fcb
#
_entry.id   7552f8916e163367385b454258e70fcb
#
_cell.length_a   1.000
_cell.length_b   1.000
_cell.length_c   1.000
_cell.angle_alpha   90.00
_cell.angle_beta   90.00
_cell.angle_gamma   90.00
#
_symmetry.space_group_name_H-M   'P 1'
#
loop_
_entity.id
_entity.type
_entity.pdbx_description
1 polymer ?
#
loop_
_entity_poly.entity_id
_entity_poly.type
_entity_poly.pdbx_seq_one_letter_code
_entity_poly.pdbx_strand_id
1 'polypeptide(L)'
;MDTELLTVSQTAQYLQLSEKTIRRMIGNGSLPASKLGNHTWRIRACDVDEYVSNSHQNKPRCNNAGSYVLDLEMPERPRLISLFSGCGGMDLGFKKAGFDIVFANDFDSDAQAIYSLNLGNIDRRDILSVGEDEIPDGDILTAGFPCQPFSNAGNRKGVHDSRGMLYKECLRIIRKKMPKVIVFENVKGLLSTKYIDGRNLAEVIVEDLSSMNGIGYNVVHQLVNASDYGVPQNRQRVLFVGVRKDLGITFEFPKKQCKDNLTLRHILNVPSEVANNVDWSLSPQALDMIKYIPEGGSWKDVPYEHLAPRFQRIRDNMKKYHSPNFYRRFSRDEICGTMTASAQPENCGIIHPYEDRRFTVREVARIQTFPDDFNFLTDTARNITAMYKVIGNAVPVTLAYNIASAIMEQVFKKNGSEK
;
A
#
# COMPACT_ATOMS: atom_id res chain seq x y z
N MET A 1 -11.48 27.25 -22.16
CA MET A 1 -12.88 27.68 -21.81
C MET A 1 -13.76 26.47 -22.05
N ASP A 2 -13.89 25.59 -21.06
CA ASP A 2 -14.77 24.43 -21.18
C ASP A 2 -16.20 24.85 -20.85
N THR A 3 -17.00 25.04 -21.89
CA THR A 3 -18.43 25.34 -21.80
C THR A 3 -19.26 24.08 -22.09
N GLU A 4 -18.83 22.91 -21.57
CA GLU A 4 -19.64 21.71 -21.72
C GLU A 4 -20.90 21.80 -20.84
N LEU A 5 -22.07 21.69 -21.50
CA LEU A 5 -23.37 21.75 -20.84
C LEU A 5 -23.97 20.35 -20.71
N LEU A 6 -24.09 19.88 -19.48
CA LEU A 6 -24.64 18.59 -19.13
C LEU A 6 -26.16 18.64 -18.99
N THR A 7 -26.86 17.58 -19.39
CA THR A 7 -28.27 17.37 -19.08
C THR A 7 -28.45 16.88 -17.65
N VAL A 8 -29.67 16.92 -17.12
CA VAL A 8 -29.99 16.35 -15.79
C VAL A 8 -29.60 14.86 -15.71
N SER A 9 -29.82 14.11 -16.79
CA SER A 9 -29.47 12.68 -16.85
C SER A 9 -27.95 12.45 -16.82
N GLN A 10 -27.19 13.22 -17.61
CA GLN A 10 -25.73 13.15 -17.62
C GLN A 10 -25.13 13.55 -16.25
N THR A 11 -25.67 14.60 -15.63
CA THR A 11 -25.25 15.01 -14.27
C THR A 11 -25.60 13.96 -13.23
N ALA A 12 -26.77 13.32 -13.37
CA ALA A 12 -27.17 12.22 -12.48
C ALA A 12 -26.21 11.02 -12.59
N GLN A 13 -25.82 10.67 -13.81
CA GLN A 13 -24.85 9.61 -14.08
C GLN A 13 -23.46 9.97 -13.55
N TYR A 14 -22.99 11.20 -13.79
CA TYR A 14 -21.68 11.68 -13.34
C TYR A 14 -21.57 11.68 -11.79
N LEU A 15 -22.59 12.17 -11.08
CA LEU A 15 -22.64 12.21 -9.62
C LEU A 15 -23.11 10.91 -8.98
N GLN A 16 -23.47 9.88 -9.76
CA GLN A 16 -24.06 8.63 -9.31
C GLN A 16 -25.32 8.83 -8.42
N LEU A 17 -26.15 9.81 -8.78
CA LEU A 17 -27.37 10.17 -8.09
C LEU A 17 -28.60 9.96 -8.99
N SER A 18 -29.81 9.93 -8.42
CA SER A 18 -31.03 9.89 -9.22
C SER A 18 -31.32 11.24 -9.87
N GLU A 19 -31.93 11.25 -11.06
CA GLU A 19 -32.41 12.51 -11.71
C GLU A 19 -33.35 13.33 -10.80
N LYS A 20 -34.14 12.66 -9.97
CA LYS A 20 -34.99 13.30 -8.97
C LYS A 20 -34.15 14.08 -7.95
N THR A 21 -33.03 13.54 -7.55
CA THR A 21 -32.09 14.21 -6.65
C THR A 21 -31.46 15.44 -7.32
N ILE A 22 -31.02 15.33 -8.56
CA ILE A 22 -30.44 16.45 -9.33
C ILE A 22 -31.47 17.57 -9.51
N ARG A 23 -32.72 17.24 -9.85
CA ARG A 23 -33.81 18.25 -9.97
C ARG A 23 -34.09 18.96 -8.65
N ARG A 24 -33.99 18.25 -7.53
CA ARG A 24 -34.11 18.83 -6.18
C ARG A 24 -32.94 19.77 -5.88
N MET A 25 -31.71 19.40 -6.24
CA MET A 25 -30.51 20.20 -6.04
C MET A 25 -30.55 21.50 -6.88
N ILE A 26 -31.09 21.43 -8.08
CA ILE A 26 -31.36 22.61 -8.92
C ILE A 26 -32.44 23.48 -8.28
N GLY A 27 -33.52 22.88 -7.82
CA GLY A 27 -34.67 23.59 -7.24
C GLY A 27 -34.35 24.31 -5.93
N ASN A 28 -33.45 23.80 -5.11
CA ASN A 28 -33.01 24.44 -3.86
C ASN A 28 -31.74 25.29 -4.01
N GLY A 29 -31.23 25.45 -5.23
CA GLY A 29 -30.05 26.28 -5.53
C GLY A 29 -28.71 25.67 -5.15
N SER A 30 -28.68 24.41 -4.73
CA SER A 30 -27.42 23.73 -4.36
C SER A 30 -26.54 23.40 -5.57
N LEU A 31 -27.15 23.29 -6.76
CA LEU A 31 -26.47 23.07 -8.03
C LEU A 31 -26.93 24.12 -9.03
N PRO A 32 -26.05 25.05 -9.46
CA PRO A 32 -26.37 26.05 -10.45
C PRO A 32 -26.76 25.41 -11.78
N ALA A 33 -27.87 25.86 -12.35
CA ALA A 33 -28.34 25.36 -13.64
C ALA A 33 -29.08 26.43 -14.43
N SER A 34 -28.95 26.41 -15.73
CA SER A 34 -29.66 27.30 -16.67
C SER A 34 -30.81 26.58 -17.36
N LYS A 35 -31.95 27.24 -17.46
CA LYS A 35 -33.13 26.70 -18.18
C LYS A 35 -33.07 27.12 -19.64
N LEU A 36 -32.88 26.15 -20.53
CA LEU A 36 -32.91 26.40 -21.98
C LEU A 36 -34.28 26.00 -22.53
N GLY A 37 -35.01 26.96 -23.09
CA GLY A 37 -36.39 26.76 -23.55
C GLY A 37 -37.37 26.49 -22.40
N ASN A 38 -38.56 25.94 -22.71
CA ASN A 38 -39.63 25.82 -21.72
C ASN A 38 -39.45 24.70 -20.68
N HIS A 39 -38.59 23.69 -20.91
CA HIS A 39 -38.52 22.52 -20.00
C HIS A 39 -37.16 21.85 -19.84
N THR A 40 -36.06 22.37 -20.43
CA THR A 40 -34.77 21.69 -20.39
C THR A 40 -33.74 22.41 -19.51
N TRP A 41 -33.32 21.75 -18.42
CA TRP A 41 -32.21 22.21 -17.58
C TRP A 41 -30.87 21.85 -18.20
N ARG A 42 -29.88 22.75 -18.09
CA ARG A 42 -28.48 22.54 -18.43
C ARG A 42 -27.61 22.99 -17.30
N ILE A 43 -26.63 22.17 -16.94
CA ILE A 43 -25.67 22.36 -15.86
C ILE A 43 -24.29 22.45 -16.50
N ARG A 44 -23.48 23.44 -16.16
CA ARG A 44 -22.10 23.49 -16.65
C ARG A 44 -21.27 22.42 -15.93
N ALA A 45 -20.42 21.73 -16.66
CA ALA A 45 -19.52 20.71 -16.07
C ALA A 45 -18.69 21.29 -14.91
N CYS A 46 -18.16 22.51 -15.06
CA CYS A 46 -17.43 23.20 -14.00
C CYS A 46 -18.27 23.44 -12.73
N ASP A 47 -19.57 23.71 -12.84
CA ASP A 47 -20.45 23.89 -11.66
C ASP A 47 -20.67 22.56 -10.91
N VAL A 48 -20.64 21.43 -11.64
CA VAL A 48 -20.70 20.09 -11.03
C VAL A 48 -19.41 19.76 -10.30
N ASP A 49 -18.25 20.04 -10.92
CA ASP A 49 -16.93 19.85 -10.31
C ASP A 49 -16.73 20.75 -9.09
N GLU A 50 -17.20 22.00 -9.17
CA GLU A 50 -17.17 22.95 -8.04
C GLU A 50 -18.09 22.49 -6.90
N TYR A 51 -19.28 21.95 -7.21
CA TYR A 51 -20.15 21.36 -6.19
C TYR A 51 -19.48 20.18 -5.49
N VAL A 52 -18.81 19.28 -6.22
CA VAL A 52 -18.05 18.16 -5.65
C VAL A 52 -16.91 18.69 -4.79
N SER A 53 -16.15 19.67 -5.25
CA SER A 53 -15.02 20.27 -4.54
C SER A 53 -15.44 21.03 -3.28
N ASN A 54 -16.55 21.78 -3.35
CA ASN A 54 -17.07 22.58 -2.22
C ASN A 54 -17.84 21.74 -1.19
N SER A 55 -18.30 20.53 -1.53
CA SER A 55 -18.89 19.61 -0.56
C SER A 55 -17.87 19.15 0.50
N HIS A 56 -16.59 19.35 0.26
CA HIS A 56 -15.50 19.12 1.23
C HIS A 56 -15.16 20.32 2.12
N GLN A 57 -15.76 21.50 1.93
CA GLN A 57 -15.41 22.74 2.65
C GLN A 57 -16.52 23.38 3.49
N ASN A 58 -17.75 22.88 3.51
CA ASN A 58 -18.83 23.53 4.24
C ASN A 58 -18.89 23.14 5.72
N LYS A 59 -18.27 23.97 6.57
CA LYS A 59 -18.75 24.18 7.95
C LYS A 59 -20.03 25.01 7.90
N PRO A 60 -21.10 24.64 8.60
CA PRO A 60 -22.36 25.41 8.61
C PRO A 60 -22.19 26.73 9.36
N ARG A 61 -22.58 27.85 8.73
CA ARG A 61 -22.90 29.10 9.43
C ARG A 61 -24.31 28.98 10.00
N CYS A 62 -24.44 29.15 11.30
CA CYS A 62 -25.71 29.21 11.99
C CYS A 62 -26.51 30.43 11.55
N ASN A 63 -27.76 30.24 11.10
CA ASN A 63 -28.84 31.22 11.26
C ASN A 63 -30.14 30.48 11.59
N ASN A 64 -30.77 30.95 12.67
CA ASN A 64 -31.95 30.43 13.31
C ASN A 64 -33.18 30.37 12.39
N ALA A 65 -33.77 29.17 12.23
CA ALA A 65 -35.21 28.96 12.18
C ALA A 65 -35.45 27.42 12.26
N GLY A 66 -36.26 26.99 13.19
CA GLY A 66 -36.41 25.59 13.58
C GLY A 66 -36.83 24.65 12.44
N SER A 67 -36.02 23.73 12.16
CA SER A 67 -36.35 22.44 11.57
C SER A 67 -35.45 21.40 12.22
N TYR A 68 -36.03 20.34 12.73
CA TYR A 68 -35.31 19.19 13.27
C TYR A 68 -34.51 18.57 12.14
N VAL A 69 -33.24 18.94 12.03
CA VAL A 69 -32.24 18.17 11.30
C VAL A 69 -31.82 17.06 12.25
N LEU A 70 -32.17 15.84 11.92
CA LEU A 70 -31.49 14.68 12.49
C LEU A 70 -30.03 14.83 12.08
N ASP A 71 -29.19 15.33 12.96
CA ASP A 71 -27.73 15.16 12.90
C ASP A 71 -27.48 13.65 13.00
N LEU A 72 -27.49 13.00 11.86
CA LEU A 72 -26.81 11.71 11.74
C LEU A 72 -25.33 12.05 11.86
N GLU A 73 -24.83 12.05 13.10
CA GLU A 73 -23.40 12.01 13.33
C GLU A 73 -22.86 10.82 12.51
N MET A 74 -22.15 11.15 11.43
CA MET A 74 -21.39 10.12 10.72
C MET A 74 -20.48 9.49 11.76
N PRO A 75 -20.51 8.18 11.97
CA PRO A 75 -19.70 7.55 12.99
C PRO A 75 -18.23 7.96 12.73
N GLU A 76 -17.58 8.49 13.77
CA GLU A 76 -16.18 8.88 13.69
C GLU A 76 -15.38 7.71 13.13
N ARG A 77 -14.65 7.95 12.03
CA ARG A 77 -13.80 6.92 11.44
C ARG A 77 -12.66 6.59 12.39
N PRO A 78 -12.32 5.31 12.56
CA PRO A 78 -11.20 4.94 13.42
C PRO A 78 -9.90 5.59 12.95
N ARG A 79 -9.14 6.16 13.89
CA ARG A 79 -7.95 6.96 13.66
C ARG A 79 -6.71 6.09 13.56
N LEU A 80 -5.96 6.22 12.46
CA LEU A 80 -4.76 5.44 12.15
C LEU A 80 -3.48 6.24 12.43
N ILE A 81 -2.60 5.67 13.24
CA ILE A 81 -1.19 6.06 13.38
C ILE A 81 -0.36 5.10 12.53
N SER A 82 0.38 5.61 11.55
CA SER A 82 1.22 4.82 10.66
C SER A 82 2.70 5.15 10.88
N LEU A 83 3.49 4.14 11.20
CA LEU A 83 4.93 4.23 11.38
C LEU A 83 5.64 3.45 10.28
N PHE A 84 6.75 4.01 9.78
CA PHE A 84 7.46 3.43 8.62
C PHE A 84 6.52 3.27 7.42
N SER A 85 5.76 4.32 7.14
CA SER A 85 4.64 4.34 6.18
C SER A 85 5.07 4.06 4.73
N GLY A 86 6.35 4.23 4.41
CA GLY A 86 6.86 4.10 3.06
C GLY A 86 6.15 5.07 2.11
N CYS A 87 5.87 4.63 0.89
CA CYS A 87 5.06 5.41 -0.05
C CYS A 87 3.54 5.31 0.19
N GLY A 88 3.10 4.68 1.30
CA GLY A 88 1.70 4.65 1.71
C GLY A 88 0.88 3.47 1.19
N GLY A 89 1.51 2.36 0.78
CA GLY A 89 0.75 1.19 0.29
C GLY A 89 -0.17 0.59 1.34
N MET A 90 0.31 0.44 2.59
CA MET A 90 -0.51 -0.02 3.71
C MET A 90 -1.59 1.00 4.07
N ASP A 91 -1.20 2.26 4.18
CA ASP A 91 -2.07 3.38 4.57
C ASP A 91 -3.22 3.59 3.58
N LEU A 92 -2.94 3.47 2.28
CA LEU A 92 -3.96 3.54 1.23
C LEU A 92 -4.98 2.40 1.38
N GLY A 93 -4.53 1.19 1.71
CA GLY A 93 -5.41 0.07 1.98
C GLY A 93 -6.32 0.32 3.18
N PHE A 94 -5.77 0.83 4.29
CA PHE A 94 -6.54 1.21 5.48
C PHE A 94 -7.49 2.37 5.20
N LYS A 95 -7.05 3.41 4.49
CA LYS A 95 -7.91 4.54 4.08
C LYS A 95 -9.11 4.06 3.24
N LYS A 96 -8.88 3.14 2.30
CA LYS A 96 -9.96 2.53 1.49
C LYS A 96 -10.92 1.69 2.35
N ALA A 97 -10.47 1.11 3.44
CA ALA A 97 -11.30 0.37 4.39
C ALA A 97 -12.07 1.28 5.38
N GLY A 98 -11.86 2.61 5.31
CA GLY A 98 -12.61 3.59 6.10
C GLY A 98 -11.89 4.12 7.33
N PHE A 99 -10.56 3.94 7.45
CA PHE A 99 -9.75 4.54 8.51
C PHE A 99 -9.29 5.95 8.11
N ASP A 100 -9.17 6.85 9.08
CA ASP A 100 -8.60 8.18 8.91
C ASP A 100 -7.15 8.20 9.40
N ILE A 101 -6.22 8.54 8.49
CA ILE A 101 -4.80 8.64 8.81
C ILE A 101 -4.58 9.96 9.57
N VAL A 102 -4.27 9.87 10.87
CA VAL A 102 -4.03 11.04 11.71
C VAL A 102 -2.55 11.34 11.92
N PHE A 103 -1.70 10.35 11.69
CA PHE A 103 -0.25 10.48 11.73
C PHE A 103 0.39 9.46 10.80
N ALA A 104 1.37 9.90 10.04
CA ALA A 104 2.23 9.04 9.25
C ALA A 104 3.68 9.49 9.41
N ASN A 105 4.62 8.55 9.44
CA ASN A 105 6.05 8.84 9.56
C ASN A 105 6.87 7.90 8.69
N ASP A 106 7.82 8.45 7.98
CA ASP A 106 8.89 7.70 7.30
C ASP A 106 10.14 8.57 7.18
N PHE A 107 11.30 7.95 7.16
CA PHE A 107 12.61 8.62 7.07
C PHE A 107 13.11 8.72 5.63
N ASP A 108 12.62 7.89 4.70
CA ASP A 108 13.05 7.85 3.30
C ASP A 108 12.46 9.03 2.51
N SER A 109 13.31 9.91 1.99
CA SER A 109 12.87 11.12 1.28
C SER A 109 12.06 10.84 0.01
N ASP A 110 12.35 9.76 -0.71
CA ASP A 110 11.64 9.39 -1.93
C ASP A 110 10.24 8.85 -1.58
N ALA A 111 10.15 8.06 -0.51
CA ALA A 111 8.89 7.58 0.05
C ALA A 111 8.00 8.73 0.53
N GLN A 112 8.57 9.67 1.30
CA GLN A 112 7.88 10.89 1.78
C GLN A 112 7.30 11.73 0.65
N ALA A 113 8.08 11.92 -0.43
CA ALA A 113 7.66 12.71 -1.58
C ALA A 113 6.43 12.07 -2.24
N ILE A 114 6.46 10.75 -2.47
CA ILE A 114 5.35 10.02 -3.08
C ILE A 114 4.14 9.96 -2.14
N TYR A 115 4.36 9.73 -0.83
CA TYR A 115 3.30 9.74 0.17
C TYR A 115 2.54 11.07 0.16
N SER A 116 3.27 12.18 0.16
CA SER A 116 2.69 13.53 0.19
C SER A 116 1.85 13.87 -1.04
N LEU A 117 2.18 13.29 -2.21
CA LEU A 117 1.41 13.47 -3.45
C LEU A 117 0.01 12.82 -3.39
N ASN A 118 -0.18 11.79 -2.54
CA ASN A 118 -1.37 10.92 -2.60
C ASN A 118 -2.19 10.89 -1.31
N LEU A 119 -1.54 10.98 -0.17
CA LEU A 119 -2.16 10.71 1.13
C LEU A 119 -2.12 11.92 2.07
N GLY A 120 -1.33 12.93 1.76
CA GLY A 120 -1.22 14.18 2.53
C GLY A 120 0.03 14.23 3.40
N ASN A 121 -0.09 14.80 4.60
CA ASN A 121 1.05 15.08 5.46
C ASN A 121 1.74 13.81 5.98
N ILE A 122 3.06 13.84 6.01
CA ILE A 122 3.91 12.81 6.62
C ILE A 122 5.00 13.49 7.45
N ASP A 123 5.23 12.99 8.66
CA ASP A 123 6.37 13.41 9.48
C ASP A 123 7.66 12.83 8.89
N ARG A 124 8.60 13.70 8.61
CA ARG A 124 9.84 13.39 7.87
C ARG A 124 11.03 13.12 8.77
N ARG A 125 10.85 13.23 10.07
CA ARG A 125 11.89 13.03 11.06
C ARG A 125 12.19 11.55 11.25
N ASP A 126 13.41 11.25 11.70
CA ASP A 126 13.69 9.94 12.28
C ASP A 126 12.77 9.71 13.47
N ILE A 127 12.12 8.56 13.54
CA ILE A 127 11.18 8.20 14.61
C ILE A 127 11.84 8.27 16.00
N LEU A 128 13.14 8.10 16.07
CA LEU A 128 13.93 8.26 17.29
C LEU A 128 13.89 9.70 17.85
N SER A 129 13.61 10.68 17.01
CA SER A 129 13.52 12.10 17.38
C SER A 129 12.09 12.61 17.58
N VAL A 130 11.10 11.76 17.34
CA VAL A 130 9.67 12.11 17.50
C VAL A 130 9.23 11.77 18.93
N GLY A 131 8.81 12.78 19.68
CA GLY A 131 8.23 12.59 21.00
C GLY A 131 6.85 11.92 20.92
N GLU A 132 6.56 11.01 21.84
CA GLU A 132 5.26 10.33 21.84
C GLU A 132 4.09 11.29 22.11
N ASP A 133 4.30 12.40 22.76
CA ASP A 133 3.27 13.44 23.00
C ASP A 133 2.99 14.28 21.73
N GLU A 134 3.91 14.32 20.78
CA GLU A 134 3.71 14.97 19.47
C GLU A 134 2.84 14.12 18.52
N ILE A 135 2.71 12.83 18.78
CA ILE A 135 1.87 11.92 17.99
C ILE A 135 0.43 12.03 18.51
N PRO A 136 -0.58 12.28 17.66
CA PRO A 136 -1.97 12.30 18.10
C PRO A 136 -2.42 10.92 18.59
N ASP A 137 -3.48 10.86 19.39
CA ASP A 137 -4.10 9.60 19.77
C ASP A 137 -4.74 8.94 18.55
N GLY A 138 -4.74 7.61 18.53
CA GLY A 138 -5.29 6.82 17.44
C GLY A 138 -5.88 5.50 17.94
N ASP A 139 -6.84 4.99 17.18
CA ASP A 139 -7.52 3.73 17.48
C ASP A 139 -6.70 2.53 17.01
N ILE A 140 -5.91 2.70 15.97
CA ILE A 140 -5.06 1.67 15.39
C ILE A 140 -3.66 2.20 15.11
N LEU A 141 -2.65 1.37 15.33
CA LEU A 141 -1.27 1.65 14.93
C LEU A 141 -0.78 0.58 13.97
N THR A 142 -0.26 1.02 12.82
CA THR A 142 0.40 0.15 11.85
C THR A 142 1.89 0.42 11.81
N ALA A 143 2.72 -0.61 11.61
CA ALA A 143 4.16 -0.43 11.40
C ALA A 143 4.75 -1.52 10.49
N GLY A 144 5.51 -1.10 9.48
CA GLY A 144 6.34 -1.95 8.62
C GLY A 144 7.82 -1.72 8.91
N PHE A 145 8.27 -1.94 10.15
CA PHE A 145 9.66 -1.65 10.55
C PHE A 145 10.67 -2.56 9.84
N PRO A 146 11.87 -2.04 9.47
CA PRO A 146 12.88 -2.83 8.78
C PRO A 146 13.37 -4.02 9.62
N CYS A 147 13.28 -5.23 9.05
CA CYS A 147 13.86 -6.43 9.62
C CYS A 147 15.27 -6.63 9.07
N GLN A 148 16.27 -6.11 9.76
CA GLN A 148 17.64 -6.57 9.52
C GLN A 148 18.06 -7.47 10.69
N PRO A 149 18.80 -8.57 10.39
CA PRO A 149 19.11 -9.57 11.41
C PRO A 149 19.84 -8.95 12.61
N PHE A 150 19.35 -9.22 13.80
CA PHE A 150 20.03 -8.95 15.08
C PHE A 150 21.28 -9.84 15.22
N SER A 151 21.73 -10.51 14.15
CA SER A 151 22.83 -11.46 14.18
C SER A 151 24.16 -10.72 14.24
N ASN A 152 24.98 -11.10 15.24
CA ASN A 152 26.39 -10.74 15.41
C ASN A 152 27.34 -11.25 14.28
N ALA A 153 26.82 -11.58 13.10
CA ALA A 153 27.61 -12.08 11.97
C ALA A 153 28.06 -10.93 11.07
N GLY A 154 29.01 -10.14 11.52
CA GLY A 154 29.67 -9.15 10.67
C GLY A 154 30.30 -8.00 11.44
N ASN A 155 31.57 -8.17 11.85
CA ASN A 155 32.48 -7.16 12.44
C ASN A 155 32.07 -6.57 13.81
N ARG A 156 32.88 -6.95 14.80
CA ARG A 156 33.02 -6.37 16.13
C ARG A 156 33.20 -4.84 16.10
N LYS A 157 32.10 -4.11 15.86
CA LYS A 157 31.98 -2.67 16.18
C LYS A 157 30.79 -2.51 17.10
N GLY A 158 31.08 -2.36 18.37
CA GLY A 158 30.33 -1.88 19.54
C GLY A 158 28.81 -1.81 19.46
N VAL A 159 28.22 -2.36 20.45
CA VAL A 159 27.02 -2.17 21.29
C VAL A 159 25.84 -1.25 20.81
N HIS A 160 25.84 -0.66 19.62
CA HIS A 160 24.78 0.18 19.09
C HIS A 160 24.40 -0.22 17.68
N ASP A 161 23.78 -1.41 17.50
CA ASP A 161 23.05 -1.67 16.28
C ASP A 161 21.69 -0.95 16.38
N SER A 162 21.61 0.25 15.78
CA SER A 162 20.44 1.14 15.78
C SER A 162 19.15 0.50 15.23
N ARG A 163 19.24 -0.66 14.65
CA ARG A 163 18.14 -1.31 13.89
C ARG A 163 17.23 -2.19 14.73
N GLY A 164 17.73 -2.78 15.84
CA GLY A 164 16.88 -3.37 16.86
C GLY A 164 16.12 -2.33 17.68
N MET A 165 16.53 -1.06 17.56
CA MET A 165 15.87 0.06 18.23
C MET A 165 14.55 0.43 17.59
N LEU A 166 14.36 0.24 16.26
CA LEU A 166 13.13 0.67 15.57
C LEU A 166 11.89 -0.12 16.02
N TYR A 167 12.02 -1.42 16.29
CA TYR A 167 10.94 -2.17 16.94
C TYR A 167 10.62 -1.63 18.34
N LYS A 168 11.66 -1.28 19.13
CA LYS A 168 11.48 -0.68 20.47
C LYS A 168 10.77 0.67 20.40
N GLU A 169 10.99 1.44 19.33
CA GLU A 169 10.27 2.70 19.09
C GLU A 169 8.78 2.46 18.85
N CYS A 170 8.42 1.39 18.12
CA CYS A 170 7.02 0.98 18.03
C CYS A 170 6.45 0.71 19.43
N LEU A 171 7.17 -0.05 20.27
CA LEU A 171 6.72 -0.35 21.64
C LEU A 171 6.61 0.91 22.51
N ARG A 172 7.53 1.88 22.37
CA ARG A 172 7.49 3.16 23.09
C ARG A 172 6.20 3.91 22.78
N ILE A 173 5.87 4.06 21.51
CA ILE A 173 4.67 4.76 21.05
C ILE A 173 3.41 3.98 21.45
N ILE A 174 3.38 2.66 21.28
CA ILE A 174 2.26 1.81 21.68
C ILE A 174 1.99 1.94 23.18
N ARG A 175 3.04 1.92 24.01
CA ARG A 175 2.93 2.04 25.47
C ARG A 175 2.27 3.36 25.87
N LYS A 176 2.56 4.44 25.17
CA LYS A 176 1.98 5.76 25.44
C LYS A 176 0.55 5.87 24.90
N LYS A 177 0.32 5.41 23.69
CA LYS A 177 -0.95 5.64 22.97
C LYS A 177 -2.01 4.56 23.21
N MET A 178 -1.61 3.36 23.57
CA MET A 178 -2.49 2.22 23.85
C MET A 178 -3.63 2.07 22.81
N PRO A 179 -3.32 2.02 21.49
CA PRO A 179 -4.36 1.89 20.47
C PRO A 179 -5.19 0.63 20.68
N LYS A 180 -6.42 0.59 20.19
CA LYS A 180 -7.31 -0.59 20.26
C LYS A 180 -6.73 -1.76 19.47
N VAL A 181 -6.07 -1.47 18.34
CA VAL A 181 -5.49 -2.46 17.44
C VAL A 181 -4.07 -2.09 17.06
N ILE A 182 -3.21 -3.09 16.91
CA ILE A 182 -1.84 -2.98 16.39
C ILE A 182 -1.70 -3.91 15.20
N VAL A 183 -1.09 -3.43 14.12
CA VAL A 183 -0.74 -4.25 12.97
C VAL A 183 0.74 -4.07 12.63
N PHE A 184 1.52 -5.14 12.73
CA PHE A 184 2.89 -5.17 12.25
C PHE A 184 3.00 -6.00 10.98
N GLU A 185 3.69 -5.48 9.99
CA GLU A 185 4.05 -6.22 8.78
C GLU A 185 5.56 -6.41 8.72
N ASN A 186 5.98 -7.60 8.28
CA ASN A 186 7.39 -7.84 8.06
C ASN A 186 7.64 -8.97 7.03
N VAL A 187 8.90 -9.13 6.62
CA VAL A 187 9.30 -10.21 5.73
C VAL A 187 9.28 -11.57 6.43
N LYS A 188 9.08 -12.67 5.63
CA LYS A 188 9.09 -14.05 6.14
C LYS A 188 10.32 -14.36 7.02
N GLY A 189 11.48 -13.75 6.70
CA GLY A 189 12.72 -13.97 7.44
C GLY A 189 12.63 -13.63 8.94
N LEU A 190 11.70 -12.74 9.33
CA LEU A 190 11.49 -12.41 10.75
C LEU A 190 11.17 -13.66 11.60
N LEU A 191 10.42 -14.62 11.04
CA LEU A 191 10.07 -15.86 11.75
C LEU A 191 11.28 -16.74 12.12
N SER A 192 12.41 -16.57 11.46
CA SER A 192 13.66 -17.28 11.77
C SER A 192 14.72 -16.38 12.42
N THR A 193 14.42 -15.09 12.58
CA THR A 193 15.34 -14.12 13.18
C THR A 193 15.43 -14.34 14.68
N LYS A 194 16.66 -14.34 15.21
CA LYS A 194 16.91 -14.40 16.65
C LYS A 194 17.03 -13.01 17.24
N TYR A 195 16.38 -12.82 18.38
CA TYR A 195 16.54 -11.63 19.22
C TYR A 195 17.89 -11.66 19.95
N ILE A 196 18.26 -10.58 20.64
CA ILE A 196 19.56 -10.41 21.30
C ILE A 196 19.83 -11.52 22.34
N ASP A 197 18.77 -11.99 23.01
CA ASP A 197 18.82 -13.04 24.02
C ASP A 197 18.74 -14.49 23.46
N GLY A 198 18.70 -14.64 22.13
CA GLY A 198 18.65 -15.92 21.42
C GLY A 198 17.24 -16.47 21.21
N ARG A 199 16.20 -15.88 21.78
CA ARG A 199 14.79 -16.26 21.52
C ARG A 199 14.37 -15.91 20.09
N ASN A 200 13.29 -16.49 19.63
CA ASN A 200 12.70 -16.12 18.34
C ASN A 200 12.10 -14.69 18.41
N LEU A 201 12.41 -13.84 17.45
CA LEU A 201 11.91 -12.46 17.45
C LEU A 201 10.38 -12.40 17.39
N ALA A 202 9.73 -13.32 16.68
CA ALA A 202 8.26 -13.36 16.63
C ALA A 202 7.64 -13.66 18.01
N GLU A 203 8.29 -14.55 18.79
CA GLU A 203 7.85 -14.86 20.16
C GLU A 203 8.03 -13.65 21.09
N VAL A 204 9.16 -12.94 20.97
CA VAL A 204 9.43 -11.71 21.72
C VAL A 204 8.39 -10.63 21.41
N ILE A 205 8.03 -10.44 20.13
CA ILE A 205 6.97 -9.48 19.73
C ILE A 205 5.64 -9.82 20.39
N VAL A 206 5.24 -11.09 20.37
CA VAL A 206 3.99 -11.56 21.00
C VAL A 206 4.01 -11.30 22.50
N GLU A 207 5.12 -11.65 23.19
CA GLU A 207 5.26 -11.47 24.62
C GLU A 207 5.22 -10.01 25.05
N ASP A 208 6.02 -9.14 24.39
CA ASP A 208 6.09 -7.72 24.68
C ASP A 208 4.72 -7.03 24.53
N LEU A 209 3.96 -7.36 23.48
CA LEU A 209 2.63 -6.82 23.25
C LEU A 209 1.59 -7.42 24.20
N SER A 210 1.71 -8.71 24.55
CA SER A 210 0.74 -9.38 25.40
C SER A 210 0.79 -8.92 26.84
N SER A 211 1.91 -8.38 27.30
CA SER A 211 2.15 -7.88 28.68
C SER A 211 2.10 -6.34 28.79
N MET A 212 1.82 -5.61 27.69
CA MET A 212 1.93 -4.16 27.63
C MET A 212 1.03 -3.46 28.66
N ASN A 213 1.62 -2.63 29.52
CA ASN A 213 0.93 -1.79 30.52
C ASN A 213 -0.09 -2.53 31.40
N GLY A 214 0.10 -3.82 31.68
CA GLY A 214 -0.82 -4.62 32.50
C GLY A 214 -2.13 -5.03 31.82
N ILE A 215 -2.54 -4.37 30.72
CA ILE A 215 -3.71 -4.75 29.91
C ILE A 215 -3.27 -5.72 28.81
N GLY A 216 -2.30 -5.31 27.98
CA GLY A 216 -1.77 -6.08 26.87
C GLY A 216 -2.74 -6.28 25.71
N TYR A 217 -2.28 -7.09 24.75
CA TYR A 217 -3.01 -7.39 23.52
C TYR A 217 -3.19 -8.89 23.31
N ASN A 218 -4.32 -9.30 22.77
CA ASN A 218 -4.49 -10.62 22.16
C ASN A 218 -3.82 -10.58 20.78
N VAL A 219 -2.62 -11.15 20.68
CA VAL A 219 -1.80 -11.09 19.47
C VAL A 219 -1.89 -12.39 18.70
N VAL A 220 -2.27 -12.31 17.45
CA VAL A 220 -2.18 -13.40 16.48
C VAL A 220 -1.23 -13.03 15.37
N HIS A 221 -0.50 -14.00 14.83
CA HIS A 221 0.36 -13.76 13.67
C HIS A 221 0.24 -14.88 12.65
N GLN A 222 0.41 -14.52 11.38
CA GLN A 222 0.30 -15.46 10.27
C GLN A 222 1.27 -15.10 9.15
N LEU A 223 1.90 -16.12 8.54
CA LEU A 223 2.56 -15.97 7.27
C LEU A 223 1.51 -16.02 6.16
N VAL A 224 1.30 -14.89 5.50
CA VAL A 224 0.34 -14.73 4.41
C VAL A 224 1.07 -14.66 3.07
N ASN A 225 0.43 -15.18 2.00
CA ASN A 225 0.85 -14.89 0.63
C ASN A 225 -0.13 -13.86 0.04
N ALA A 226 0.38 -12.76 -0.47
CA ALA A 226 -0.45 -11.68 -1.01
C ALA A 226 -1.41 -12.15 -2.11
N SER A 227 -1.02 -13.17 -2.90
CA SER A 227 -1.90 -13.75 -3.92
C SER A 227 -3.14 -14.46 -3.34
N ASP A 228 -3.12 -14.85 -2.07
CA ASP A 228 -4.29 -15.41 -1.39
C ASP A 228 -5.32 -14.33 -1.00
N TYR A 229 -4.99 -13.05 -1.24
CA TYR A 229 -5.80 -11.88 -0.90
C TYR A 229 -6.01 -10.92 -2.09
N GLY A 230 -6.05 -11.47 -3.31
CA GLY A 230 -6.38 -10.70 -4.51
C GLY A 230 -5.24 -9.87 -5.09
N VAL A 231 -3.99 -10.12 -4.70
CA VAL A 231 -2.81 -9.44 -5.25
C VAL A 231 -2.18 -10.30 -6.36
N PRO A 232 -1.90 -9.76 -7.56
CA PRO A 232 -1.29 -10.49 -8.67
C PRO A 232 0.22 -10.77 -8.44
N GLN A 233 0.57 -11.12 -7.20
CA GLN A 233 1.96 -11.34 -6.79
C GLN A 233 2.07 -12.40 -5.70
N ASN A 234 2.95 -13.37 -5.89
CA ASN A 234 3.38 -14.30 -4.87
C ASN A 234 4.41 -13.62 -3.96
N ARG A 235 3.89 -12.95 -2.91
CA ARG A 235 4.68 -12.19 -1.93
C ARG A 235 4.32 -12.65 -0.53
N GLN A 236 5.25 -13.32 0.14
CA GLN A 236 5.06 -13.79 1.51
C GLN A 236 5.45 -12.72 2.51
N ARG A 237 4.53 -12.46 3.47
CA ARG A 237 4.73 -11.53 4.59
C ARG A 237 4.19 -12.12 5.88
N VAL A 238 4.86 -11.85 6.97
CA VAL A 238 4.31 -12.12 8.29
C VAL A 238 3.55 -10.89 8.77
N LEU A 239 2.33 -11.10 9.18
CA LEU A 239 1.48 -10.07 9.78
C LEU A 239 1.20 -10.45 11.23
N PHE A 240 1.36 -9.49 12.14
CA PHE A 240 0.93 -9.58 13.53
C PHE A 240 -0.25 -8.63 13.70
N VAL A 241 -1.33 -9.11 14.27
CA VAL A 241 -2.48 -8.30 14.65
C VAL A 241 -2.75 -8.49 16.13
N GLY A 242 -2.61 -7.41 16.88
CA GLY A 242 -2.90 -7.38 18.30
C GLY A 242 -4.18 -6.58 18.56
N VAL A 243 -5.17 -7.16 19.20
CA VAL A 243 -6.37 -6.46 19.69
C VAL A 243 -6.26 -6.32 21.19
N ARG A 244 -6.47 -5.10 21.72
CA ARG A 244 -6.32 -4.82 23.14
C ARG A 244 -7.28 -5.68 23.97
N LYS A 245 -6.78 -6.30 25.03
CA LYS A 245 -7.48 -7.37 25.76
C LYS A 245 -8.79 -6.95 26.42
N ASP A 246 -8.92 -5.66 26.79
CA ASP A 246 -10.14 -5.10 27.36
C ASP A 246 -11.35 -5.13 26.40
N LEU A 247 -11.09 -5.29 25.09
CA LEU A 247 -12.13 -5.42 24.07
C LEU A 247 -12.72 -6.85 23.98
N GLY A 248 -12.10 -7.85 24.61
CA GLY A 248 -12.58 -9.22 24.60
C GLY A 248 -12.54 -9.93 23.24
N ILE A 249 -11.82 -9.36 22.26
CA ILE A 249 -11.78 -9.84 20.87
C ILE A 249 -10.44 -10.48 20.59
N THR A 250 -10.44 -11.61 19.87
CA THR A 250 -9.26 -12.17 19.19
C THR A 250 -9.47 -12.05 17.69
N PHE A 251 -8.52 -11.44 16.99
CA PHE A 251 -8.64 -11.23 15.56
C PHE A 251 -8.53 -12.53 14.78
N GLU A 252 -9.37 -12.68 13.77
CA GLU A 252 -9.31 -13.77 12.81
C GLU A 252 -8.91 -13.23 11.43
N PHE A 253 -7.86 -13.83 10.84
CA PHE A 253 -7.44 -13.45 9.48
C PHE A 253 -8.56 -13.72 8.47
N PRO A 254 -8.75 -12.83 7.47
CA PRO A 254 -9.76 -13.03 6.45
C PRO A 254 -9.49 -14.31 5.65
N LYS A 255 -10.56 -14.92 5.14
CA LYS A 255 -10.48 -16.12 4.31
C LYS A 255 -9.71 -15.83 3.03
N LYS A 256 -8.99 -16.84 2.56
CA LYS A 256 -8.29 -16.78 1.26
C LYS A 256 -9.31 -16.63 0.14
N GLN A 257 -8.96 -15.79 -0.83
CA GLN A 257 -9.77 -15.52 -2.02
C GLN A 257 -9.37 -16.42 -3.18
N CYS A 258 -10.25 -16.54 -4.18
CA CYS A 258 -9.92 -17.14 -5.44
C CYS A 258 -8.81 -16.34 -6.17
N LYS A 259 -7.96 -17.05 -6.91
CA LYS A 259 -6.84 -16.44 -7.64
C LYS A 259 -7.16 -16.16 -9.11
N ASP A 260 -8.42 -16.19 -9.47
CA ASP A 260 -8.87 -15.92 -10.81
C ASP A 260 -8.49 -14.49 -11.22
N ASN A 261 -8.04 -14.34 -12.47
CA ASN A 261 -7.61 -13.05 -13.04
C ASN A 261 -6.40 -12.37 -12.37
N LEU A 262 -5.61 -13.09 -11.55
CA LEU A 262 -4.39 -12.55 -10.95
C LEU A 262 -3.13 -12.77 -11.81
N THR A 263 -3.26 -13.31 -13.01
CA THR A 263 -2.13 -13.52 -13.91
C THR A 263 -1.70 -12.21 -14.57
N LEU A 264 -0.45 -12.16 -15.00
CA LEU A 264 0.15 -10.97 -15.63
C LEU A 264 -0.61 -10.52 -16.90
N ARG A 265 -1.26 -11.42 -17.62
CA ARG A 265 -2.12 -11.10 -18.77
C ARG A 265 -3.17 -10.03 -18.44
N HIS A 266 -3.73 -10.06 -17.25
CA HIS A 266 -4.78 -9.14 -16.84
C HIS A 266 -4.25 -7.81 -16.28
N ILE A 267 -2.95 -7.73 -15.98
CA ILE A 267 -2.35 -6.60 -15.26
C ILE A 267 -1.53 -5.69 -16.18
N LEU A 268 -0.83 -6.28 -17.17
CA LEU A 268 0.19 -5.57 -17.96
C LEU A 268 -0.38 -4.70 -19.10
N ASN A 269 -1.68 -4.72 -19.34
CA ASN A 269 -2.28 -3.84 -20.35
C ASN A 269 -2.43 -2.42 -19.76
N VAL A 270 -1.33 -1.66 -19.73
CA VAL A 270 -1.31 -0.28 -19.23
C VAL A 270 -1.56 0.67 -20.41
N PRO A 271 -2.64 1.49 -20.39
CA PRO A 271 -2.86 2.52 -21.39
C PRO A 271 -1.68 3.51 -21.46
N SER A 272 -1.38 4.01 -22.65
CA SER A 272 -0.22 4.89 -22.89
C SER A 272 -0.30 6.22 -22.14
N GLU A 273 -1.51 6.69 -21.84
CA GLU A 273 -1.78 7.93 -21.12
C GLU A 273 -1.58 7.83 -19.60
N VAL A 274 -1.44 6.62 -19.06
CA VAL A 274 -1.21 6.45 -17.61
C VAL A 274 0.22 6.86 -17.26
N ALA A 275 0.35 7.76 -16.30
CA ALA A 275 1.64 8.27 -15.85
C ALA A 275 2.57 7.18 -15.33
N ASN A 276 3.87 7.43 -15.45
CA ASN A 276 4.95 6.52 -15.02
C ASN A 276 4.96 5.16 -15.76
N ASN A 277 4.40 5.10 -16.96
CA ASN A 277 4.52 3.91 -17.82
C ASN A 277 5.88 3.89 -18.54
N VAL A 278 6.94 3.98 -17.75
CA VAL A 278 8.35 4.04 -18.20
C VAL A 278 9.17 3.00 -17.46
N ASP A 279 10.22 2.52 -18.10
CA ASP A 279 11.16 1.58 -17.51
C ASP A 279 12.57 2.17 -17.42
N TRP A 280 13.41 1.54 -16.61
CA TRP A 280 14.85 1.76 -16.67
C TRP A 280 15.43 0.84 -17.74
N SER A 281 16.01 1.43 -18.76
CA SER A 281 16.63 0.68 -19.86
C SER A 281 17.69 -0.30 -19.35
N LEU A 282 17.64 -1.53 -19.86
CA LEU A 282 18.68 -2.52 -19.64
C LEU A 282 19.95 -2.13 -20.42
N SER A 283 21.11 -2.64 -19.98
CA SER A 283 22.34 -2.49 -20.76
C SER A 283 22.21 -3.17 -22.13
N PRO A 284 22.92 -2.70 -23.17
CA PRO A 284 22.88 -3.35 -24.48
C PRO A 284 23.16 -4.85 -24.43
N GLN A 285 24.10 -5.26 -23.59
CA GLN A 285 24.43 -6.68 -23.37
C GLN A 285 23.28 -7.46 -22.73
N ALA A 286 22.57 -6.87 -21.76
CA ALA A 286 21.40 -7.49 -21.15
C ALA A 286 20.23 -7.56 -22.14
N LEU A 287 20.00 -6.50 -22.94
CA LEU A 287 18.99 -6.49 -23.99
C LEU A 287 19.25 -7.57 -25.04
N ASP A 288 20.51 -7.79 -25.43
CA ASP A 288 20.84 -8.86 -26.36
C ASP A 288 20.58 -10.24 -25.78
N MET A 289 20.94 -10.46 -24.52
CA MET A 289 20.73 -11.75 -23.83
C MET A 289 19.24 -12.07 -23.64
N ILE A 290 18.40 -11.09 -23.26
CA ILE A 290 16.99 -11.37 -22.93
C ILE A 290 16.15 -11.78 -24.15
N LYS A 291 16.58 -11.47 -25.38
CA LYS A 291 15.91 -11.91 -26.62
C LYS A 291 15.82 -13.44 -26.72
N TYR A 292 16.76 -14.13 -26.10
CA TYR A 292 16.84 -15.60 -26.11
C TYR A 292 16.11 -16.24 -24.91
N ILE A 293 15.52 -15.45 -24.01
CA ILE A 293 14.76 -15.95 -22.88
C ILE A 293 13.31 -16.16 -23.31
N PRO A 294 12.83 -17.38 -23.40
CA PRO A 294 11.44 -17.64 -23.76
C PRO A 294 10.48 -17.18 -22.65
N GLU A 295 9.22 -16.99 -23.00
CA GLU A 295 8.16 -16.77 -22.01
C GLU A 295 8.13 -17.93 -21.00
N GLY A 296 8.10 -17.64 -19.73
CA GLY A 296 8.23 -18.62 -18.64
C GLY A 296 9.66 -19.07 -18.36
N GLY A 297 10.66 -18.58 -19.10
CA GLY A 297 12.07 -18.95 -18.99
C GLY A 297 12.91 -18.00 -18.12
N SER A 298 14.22 -18.22 -18.16
CA SER A 298 15.21 -17.44 -17.42
C SER A 298 16.56 -17.42 -18.16
N TRP A 299 17.56 -16.77 -17.61
CA TRP A 299 18.94 -16.81 -18.15
C TRP A 299 19.46 -18.24 -18.42
N LYS A 300 18.90 -19.26 -17.76
CA LYS A 300 19.30 -20.68 -17.96
C LYS A 300 18.92 -21.23 -19.31
N ASP A 301 17.92 -20.64 -19.94
CA ASP A 301 17.40 -21.05 -21.25
C ASP A 301 18.13 -20.35 -22.41
N VAL A 302 18.99 -19.37 -22.12
CA VAL A 302 19.79 -18.66 -23.12
C VAL A 302 20.87 -19.58 -23.65
N PRO A 303 21.09 -19.72 -24.99
CA PRO A 303 22.22 -20.45 -25.56
C PRO A 303 23.55 -19.93 -25.00
N TYR A 304 24.54 -20.83 -24.81
CA TYR A 304 25.79 -20.49 -24.11
C TYR A 304 26.53 -19.33 -24.76
N GLU A 305 26.57 -19.31 -26.08
CA GLU A 305 27.23 -18.28 -26.90
C GLU A 305 26.63 -16.89 -26.77
N HIS A 306 25.35 -16.81 -26.36
CA HIS A 306 24.63 -15.54 -26.13
C HIS A 306 24.61 -15.10 -24.65
N LEU A 307 25.19 -15.93 -23.76
CA LEU A 307 25.33 -15.53 -22.35
C LEU A 307 26.44 -14.50 -22.20
N ALA A 308 26.16 -13.46 -21.42
CA ALA A 308 27.20 -12.57 -20.94
C ALA A 308 28.31 -13.35 -20.22
N PRO A 309 29.60 -12.96 -20.31
CA PRO A 309 30.72 -13.72 -19.71
C PRO A 309 30.58 -14.04 -18.23
N ARG A 310 29.87 -13.17 -17.48
CA ARG A 310 29.53 -13.41 -16.08
C ARG A 310 28.62 -14.64 -15.94
N PHE A 311 27.60 -14.76 -16.80
CA PHE A 311 26.64 -15.87 -16.75
C PHE A 311 27.20 -17.17 -17.31
N GLN A 312 28.11 -17.11 -18.28
CA GLN A 312 28.88 -18.30 -18.72
C GLN A 312 29.65 -18.89 -17.51
N ARG A 313 30.40 -18.06 -16.79
CA ARG A 313 31.13 -18.50 -15.58
C ARG A 313 30.21 -19.03 -14.49
N ILE A 314 29.00 -18.47 -14.34
CA ILE A 314 28.01 -18.98 -13.37
C ILE A 314 27.50 -20.34 -13.84
N ARG A 315 27.21 -20.51 -15.13
CA ARG A 315 26.74 -21.78 -15.71
C ARG A 315 27.80 -22.89 -15.55
N ASP A 316 29.07 -22.58 -15.78
CA ASP A 316 30.19 -23.52 -15.62
C ASP A 316 30.37 -23.96 -14.15
N ASN A 317 29.89 -23.15 -13.20
CA ASN A 317 30.02 -23.39 -11.76
C ASN A 317 28.66 -23.52 -11.06
N MET A 318 27.65 -24.05 -11.71
CA MET A 318 26.24 -24.07 -11.25
C MET A 318 26.03 -24.69 -9.84
N LYS A 319 26.92 -25.55 -9.35
CA LYS A 319 26.81 -26.15 -8.01
C LYS A 319 26.78 -25.12 -6.86
N LYS A 320 27.21 -23.87 -7.12
CA LYS A 320 27.26 -22.77 -6.13
C LYS A 320 26.11 -21.77 -6.24
N TYR A 321 25.31 -21.81 -7.31
CA TYR A 321 24.34 -20.77 -7.60
C TYR A 321 22.94 -21.36 -7.76
N HIS A 322 22.11 -21.19 -6.74
CA HIS A 322 20.74 -21.73 -6.69
C HIS A 322 19.64 -20.71 -6.95
N SER A 323 19.98 -19.46 -7.35
CA SER A 323 18.92 -18.46 -7.56
C SER A 323 18.13 -18.74 -8.83
N PRO A 324 16.83 -19.07 -8.75
CA PRO A 324 15.99 -19.34 -9.92
C PRO A 324 15.57 -18.06 -10.66
N ASN A 325 15.81 -16.88 -10.09
CA ASN A 325 15.16 -15.63 -10.50
C ASN A 325 16.04 -14.68 -11.31
N PHE A 326 17.28 -15.05 -11.62
CA PHE A 326 18.11 -14.22 -12.50
C PHE A 326 17.48 -14.13 -13.88
N TYR A 327 17.22 -12.89 -14.35
CA TYR A 327 16.61 -12.64 -15.66
C TYR A 327 15.41 -13.52 -15.93
N ARG A 328 14.55 -13.71 -14.93
CA ARG A 328 13.30 -14.45 -15.07
C ARG A 328 12.34 -13.64 -15.95
N ARG A 329 11.90 -14.23 -17.06
CA ARG A 329 10.75 -13.78 -17.84
C ARG A 329 9.54 -14.59 -17.38
N PHE A 330 8.60 -13.99 -16.72
CA PHE A 330 7.37 -14.71 -16.32
C PHE A 330 6.52 -15.02 -17.55
N SER A 331 5.72 -16.09 -17.47
CA SER A 331 4.64 -16.27 -18.42
C SER A 331 3.51 -15.27 -18.15
N ARG A 332 2.83 -14.84 -19.20
CA ARG A 332 1.61 -14.02 -19.06
C ARG A 332 0.51 -14.71 -18.27
N ASP A 333 0.53 -16.04 -18.21
CA ASP A 333 -0.43 -16.86 -17.48
C ASP A 333 0.03 -17.26 -16.07
N GLU A 334 1.14 -16.69 -15.60
CA GLU A 334 1.63 -16.83 -14.23
C GLU A 334 1.20 -15.65 -13.35
N ILE A 335 1.06 -15.92 -12.05
CA ILE A 335 1.07 -14.89 -11.02
C ILE A 335 2.51 -14.45 -10.79
N CYS A 336 2.76 -13.14 -10.78
CA CYS A 336 4.09 -12.59 -10.63
C CYS A 336 4.79 -13.07 -9.35
N GLY A 337 6.10 -13.21 -9.39
CA GLY A 337 6.94 -13.38 -8.21
C GLY A 337 7.09 -12.09 -7.41
N THR A 338 7.79 -12.15 -6.28
CA THR A 338 7.98 -10.98 -5.41
C THR A 338 8.79 -9.88 -6.12
N MET A 339 8.20 -8.71 -6.31
CA MET A 339 8.90 -7.49 -6.70
C MET A 339 9.72 -6.99 -5.51
N THR A 340 11.02 -6.83 -5.73
CA THR A 340 11.97 -6.37 -4.71
C THR A 340 12.29 -4.89 -4.86
N ALA A 341 12.80 -4.28 -3.80
CA ALA A 341 13.19 -2.87 -3.81
C ALA A 341 14.26 -2.51 -4.86
N SER A 342 15.14 -3.45 -5.20
CA SER A 342 16.16 -3.20 -6.22
C SER A 342 15.62 -3.27 -7.64
N ALA A 343 14.51 -4.02 -7.87
CA ALA A 343 13.89 -4.25 -9.17
C ALA A 343 14.93 -4.56 -10.29
N GLN A 344 15.99 -5.27 -9.94
CA GLN A 344 17.06 -5.64 -10.87
C GLN A 344 16.82 -7.07 -11.39
N PRO A 345 17.09 -7.34 -12.68
CA PRO A 345 16.91 -8.67 -13.26
C PRO A 345 17.66 -9.78 -12.52
N GLU A 346 18.72 -9.42 -11.81
CA GLU A 346 19.50 -10.34 -10.97
C GLU A 346 18.81 -10.71 -9.65
N ASN A 347 17.79 -9.97 -9.22
CA ASN A 347 17.17 -10.13 -7.90
C ASN A 347 15.72 -10.58 -7.96
N CYS A 348 15.01 -10.25 -9.05
CA CYS A 348 13.62 -10.64 -9.22
C CYS A 348 13.29 -10.84 -10.69
N GLY A 349 12.23 -11.58 -10.97
CA GLY A 349 11.66 -11.69 -12.31
C GLY A 349 11.02 -10.36 -12.68
N ILE A 350 11.65 -9.62 -13.56
CA ILE A 350 11.19 -8.28 -13.96
C ILE A 350 11.17 -8.12 -15.48
N ILE A 351 11.53 -9.17 -16.23
CA ILE A 351 11.48 -9.14 -17.68
C ILE A 351 10.02 -9.36 -18.13
N HIS A 352 9.56 -8.45 -18.99
CA HIS A 352 8.20 -8.48 -19.52
C HIS A 352 7.93 -9.79 -20.29
N PRO A 353 6.74 -10.39 -20.19
CA PRO A 353 6.45 -11.72 -20.76
C PRO A 353 6.74 -11.84 -22.25
N TYR A 354 6.39 -10.84 -23.04
CA TYR A 354 6.45 -10.86 -24.50
C TYR A 354 7.14 -9.64 -25.13
N GLU A 355 7.76 -8.78 -24.33
CA GLU A 355 8.57 -7.66 -24.81
C GLU A 355 9.99 -7.74 -24.24
N ASP A 356 10.98 -7.31 -25.02
CA ASP A 356 12.38 -7.37 -24.60
C ASP A 356 12.76 -6.14 -23.77
N ARG A 357 12.06 -5.98 -22.65
CA ARG A 357 12.27 -4.92 -21.65
C ARG A 357 11.95 -5.45 -20.25
N ARG A 358 12.26 -4.66 -19.25
CA ARG A 358 11.71 -4.91 -17.91
C ARG A 358 10.28 -4.37 -17.78
N PHE A 359 9.60 -4.73 -16.71
CA PHE A 359 8.34 -4.07 -16.34
C PHE A 359 8.56 -2.57 -16.17
N THR A 360 7.61 -1.76 -16.62
CA THR A 360 7.58 -0.32 -16.31
C THR A 360 7.28 -0.08 -14.84
N VAL A 361 7.52 1.15 -14.37
CA VAL A 361 7.16 1.56 -13.00
C VAL A 361 5.67 1.34 -12.76
N ARG A 362 4.82 1.70 -13.71
CA ARG A 362 3.37 1.54 -13.60
C ARG A 362 2.95 0.06 -13.57
N GLU A 363 3.56 -0.79 -14.36
CA GLU A 363 3.30 -2.23 -14.32
C GLU A 363 3.66 -2.84 -12.96
N VAL A 364 4.81 -2.45 -12.38
CA VAL A 364 5.19 -2.87 -11.02
C VAL A 364 4.22 -2.33 -9.97
N ALA A 365 3.76 -1.08 -10.12
CA ALA A 365 2.77 -0.50 -9.24
C ALA A 365 1.43 -1.25 -9.28
N ARG A 366 0.95 -1.64 -10.48
CA ARG A 366 -0.24 -2.49 -10.63
C ARG A 366 -0.06 -3.88 -10.02
N ILE A 367 1.13 -4.49 -10.16
CA ILE A 367 1.45 -5.77 -9.50
C ILE A 367 1.38 -5.63 -7.97
N GLN A 368 1.71 -4.47 -7.41
CA GLN A 368 1.55 -4.13 -6.00
C GLN A 368 0.16 -3.55 -5.68
N THR A 369 -0.74 -3.58 -6.64
CA THR A 369 -2.14 -3.13 -6.53
C THR A 369 -2.33 -1.65 -6.20
N PHE A 370 -1.35 -0.79 -6.53
CA PHE A 370 -1.58 0.65 -6.57
C PHE A 370 -2.53 0.99 -7.72
N PRO A 371 -3.51 1.88 -7.52
CA PRO A 371 -4.39 2.32 -8.59
C PRO A 371 -3.65 3.24 -9.58
N ASP A 372 -4.20 3.39 -10.79
CA ASP A 372 -3.53 4.14 -11.86
C ASP A 372 -3.46 5.65 -11.61
N ASP A 373 -4.36 6.18 -10.79
CA ASP A 373 -4.38 7.57 -10.33
C ASP A 373 -3.43 7.84 -9.13
N PHE A 374 -2.76 6.81 -8.62
CA PHE A 374 -1.73 6.99 -7.60
C PHE A 374 -0.48 7.61 -8.25
N ASN A 375 -0.14 8.82 -7.83
CA ASN A 375 0.94 9.60 -8.43
C ASN A 375 2.30 9.16 -7.88
N PHE A 376 3.25 8.99 -8.79
CA PHE A 376 4.65 8.79 -8.44
C PHE A 376 5.47 10.03 -8.82
N LEU A 377 6.81 9.92 -8.74
CA LEU A 377 7.71 11.01 -9.11
C LEU A 377 7.75 11.20 -10.63
N THR A 378 8.28 12.33 -11.08
CA THR A 378 8.54 12.59 -12.51
C THR A 378 9.53 11.57 -13.10
N ASP A 379 9.38 11.26 -14.38
CA ASP A 379 10.11 10.20 -15.09
C ASP A 379 11.56 10.61 -15.44
N THR A 380 12.41 10.79 -14.43
CA THR A 380 13.87 10.97 -14.59
C THR A 380 14.60 9.70 -14.18
N ALA A 381 15.78 9.48 -14.70
CA ALA A 381 16.59 8.27 -14.42
C ALA A 381 16.76 8.00 -12.91
N ARG A 382 17.03 9.05 -12.11
CA ARG A 382 17.11 8.94 -10.65
C ARG A 382 15.78 8.54 -10.03
N ASN A 383 14.70 9.18 -10.44
CA ASN A 383 13.38 8.97 -9.90
C ASN A 383 12.82 7.58 -10.27
N ILE A 384 13.09 7.08 -11.48
CA ILE A 384 12.69 5.73 -11.88
C ILE A 384 13.26 4.69 -10.93
N THR A 385 14.54 4.79 -10.54
CA THR A 385 15.15 3.88 -9.55
C THR A 385 14.50 4.04 -8.17
N ALA A 386 14.25 5.27 -7.74
CA ALA A 386 13.58 5.56 -6.48
C ALA A 386 12.17 4.98 -6.45
N MET A 387 11.40 5.14 -7.53
CA MET A 387 10.05 4.60 -7.66
C MET A 387 10.03 3.08 -7.56
N TYR A 388 10.91 2.36 -8.27
CA TYR A 388 11.03 0.90 -8.11
C TYR A 388 11.34 0.49 -6.67
N LYS A 389 12.26 1.23 -6.01
CA LYS A 389 12.65 0.97 -4.62
C LYS A 389 11.46 1.07 -3.67
N VAL A 390 10.73 2.17 -3.72
CA VAL A 390 9.63 2.41 -2.78
C VAL A 390 8.41 1.52 -3.06
N ILE A 391 8.11 1.24 -4.35
CA ILE A 391 7.03 0.31 -4.72
C ILE A 391 7.39 -1.11 -4.29
N GLY A 392 8.64 -1.56 -4.49
CA GLY A 392 9.10 -2.89 -4.09
C GLY A 392 9.10 -3.10 -2.57
N ASN A 393 9.33 -2.04 -1.79
CA ASN A 393 9.23 -2.07 -0.33
C ASN A 393 7.79 -2.06 0.19
N ALA A 394 6.85 -1.50 -0.57
CA ALA A 394 5.49 -1.31 -0.14
C ALA A 394 4.76 -2.62 0.21
N VAL A 395 3.84 -2.53 1.15
CA VAL A 395 2.78 -3.53 1.34
C VAL A 395 1.78 -3.38 0.20
N PRO A 396 1.38 -4.46 -0.49
CA PRO A 396 0.36 -4.36 -1.54
C PRO A 396 -0.95 -3.78 -1.01
N VAL A 397 -1.51 -2.82 -1.73
CA VAL A 397 -2.69 -2.06 -1.28
C VAL A 397 -3.89 -2.98 -1.01
N THR A 398 -4.14 -3.96 -1.90
CA THR A 398 -5.26 -4.89 -1.75
C THR A 398 -5.07 -5.83 -0.55
N LEU A 399 -3.84 -6.28 -0.25
CA LEU A 399 -3.57 -7.06 0.97
C LEU A 399 -3.90 -6.23 2.21
N ALA A 400 -3.40 -4.99 2.28
CA ALA A 400 -3.66 -4.08 3.39
C ALA A 400 -5.16 -3.79 3.54
N TYR A 401 -5.88 -3.57 2.43
CA TYR A 401 -7.34 -3.37 2.42
C TYR A 401 -8.10 -4.56 3.00
N ASN A 402 -7.74 -5.80 2.64
CA ASN A 402 -8.40 -7.00 3.16
C ASN A 402 -8.20 -7.16 4.68
N ILE A 403 -6.98 -6.90 5.17
CA ILE A 403 -6.70 -6.95 6.61
C ILE A 403 -7.44 -5.82 7.34
N ALA A 404 -7.37 -4.60 6.82
CA ALA A 404 -8.06 -3.44 7.39
C ALA A 404 -9.58 -3.62 7.43
N SER A 405 -10.18 -4.19 6.37
CA SER A 405 -11.62 -4.48 6.29
C SER A 405 -12.03 -5.51 7.35
N ALA A 406 -11.24 -6.58 7.54
CA ALA A 406 -11.49 -7.57 8.58
C ALA A 406 -11.39 -6.95 10.00
N ILE A 407 -10.43 -6.05 10.23
CA ILE A 407 -10.30 -5.32 11.49
C ILE A 407 -11.51 -4.39 11.70
N MET A 408 -11.90 -3.66 10.66
CA MET A 408 -13.07 -2.77 10.72
C MET A 408 -14.34 -3.55 11.13
N GLU A 409 -14.55 -4.69 10.51
CA GLU A 409 -15.71 -5.54 10.79
C GLU A 409 -15.70 -6.14 12.19
N GLN A 410 -14.55 -6.71 12.61
CA GLN A 410 -14.47 -7.47 13.84
C GLN A 410 -14.35 -6.59 15.08
N VAL A 411 -13.70 -5.42 14.99
CA VAL A 411 -13.37 -4.58 16.15
C VAL A 411 -14.20 -3.31 16.22
N PHE A 412 -14.45 -2.66 15.10
CA PHE A 412 -15.06 -1.33 15.10
C PHE A 412 -16.57 -1.34 14.77
N LYS A 413 -17.05 -2.26 13.92
CA LYS A 413 -18.49 -2.35 13.58
C LYS A 413 -19.31 -3.17 14.57
N LYS A 414 -18.76 -4.21 15.18
CA LYS A 414 -19.48 -5.03 16.17
C LYS A 414 -19.84 -4.28 17.45
N ASN A 415 -19.07 -3.25 17.82
CA ASN A 415 -19.33 -2.44 19.01
C ASN A 415 -20.39 -1.34 18.80
N GLY A 416 -20.93 -1.15 17.61
CA GLY A 416 -22.00 -0.19 17.29
C GLY A 416 -23.43 -0.71 17.37
N SER A 417 -23.63 -2.02 17.57
CA SER A 417 -24.95 -2.67 17.61
C SER A 417 -25.47 -3.01 19.01
N GLU A 418 -24.70 -2.66 20.07
CA GLU A 418 -25.13 -2.84 21.48
C GLU A 418 -25.13 -1.50 22.24
N LYS A 419 -25.90 -0.53 21.74
CA LYS A 419 -26.32 0.64 22.56
C LYS A 419 -27.76 1.01 22.25
#